data_8205f8091517bbfbdd97ea3914982bbd
#
_entry.id   8205f8091517bbfbdd97ea3914982bbd
#
_cell.length_a   1.000
_cell.length_b   1.000
_cell.length_c   1.000
_cell.angle_alpha   90.00
_cell.angle_beta   90.00
_cell.angle_gamma   90.00
#
_symmetry.space_group_name_H-M   'P 1'
#
loop_
_entity.id
_entity.type
_entity.pdbx_description
1 polymer ?
#
loop_
_entity_poly.entity_id
_entity_poly.type
_entity_poly.pdbx_seq_one_letter_code
_entity_poly.pdbx_strand_id
1 'polypeptide(L)'
;MKRRAFLALSLLPSLARAEKVQYPAVRPRPLIFPRDHGAHPEFRSEWWYVTGWLDGPLGFQITFFRARPGEQSDNPSKFNPRQVLFAHAALADPQVGHLVHDQLAARAGHSLAEVETQRTGVWIDDWSLFLEGNRYHAKVAAREFEFDLTFLVADKPVLQGENGFSRKGHRPEEASYYYSQPQLAVFGTANGKKVTGTAWLDHEWSSAYLAPEAAGWDWCGINFYNGQSLMGFQMRSKNGGIHYAPPGTVFKVLRTWKSPRTGVAYPVSMQVNDLRLEPLMDDQELDARASVGTIYWEGAVRAFREKEEVGRGYLELTGYWKPMKL
;
A
#
# COMPACT_ATOMS: atom_id res chain seq x y z
N MET A 1 -40.11 57.21 35.27
CA MET A 1 -40.09 56.02 34.34
C MET A 1 -38.81 56.06 33.54
N LYS A 2 -37.81 55.21 33.88
CA LYS A 2 -36.54 55.11 33.17
C LYS A 2 -36.62 53.93 32.24
N ARG A 3 -36.54 54.11 30.90
CA ARG A 3 -36.48 53.07 29.88
C ARG A 3 -35.05 52.50 29.86
N ARG A 4 -34.90 51.22 30.16
CA ARG A 4 -33.67 50.45 29.98
C ARG A 4 -33.63 49.95 28.53
N ALA A 5 -32.64 50.41 27.74
CA ALA A 5 -32.34 49.89 26.42
C ALA A 5 -31.57 48.59 26.59
N PHE A 6 -32.10 47.48 26.08
CA PHE A 6 -31.38 46.20 25.95
C PHE A 6 -30.57 46.24 24.64
N LEU A 7 -29.23 46.27 24.76
CA LEU A 7 -28.34 46.00 23.62
C LEU A 7 -28.31 44.46 23.40
N ALA A 8 -28.92 44.04 22.33
CA ALA A 8 -28.76 42.68 21.84
C ALA A 8 -27.42 42.57 21.09
N LEU A 9 -26.41 41.96 21.72
CA LEU A 9 -25.16 41.61 21.07
C LEU A 9 -25.42 40.36 20.20
N SER A 10 -25.53 40.55 18.87
CA SER A 10 -25.63 39.47 17.91
C SER A 10 -24.23 38.84 17.75
N LEU A 11 -23.99 37.74 18.46
CA LEU A 11 -22.89 36.80 18.21
C LEU A 11 -23.18 36.10 16.88
N LEU A 12 -22.67 36.64 15.79
CA LEU A 12 -22.54 35.86 14.54
C LEU A 12 -21.48 34.77 14.76
N PRO A 13 -21.82 33.49 14.61
CA PRO A 13 -20.80 32.47 14.62
C PRO A 13 -19.91 32.69 13.39
N SER A 14 -18.65 33.02 13.60
CA SER A 14 -17.65 32.98 12.53
C SER A 14 -17.56 31.50 12.09
N LEU A 15 -18.12 31.22 10.92
CA LEU A 15 -17.91 29.96 10.22
C LEU A 15 -16.40 29.89 9.89
N ALA A 16 -15.62 29.21 10.73
CA ALA A 16 -14.25 28.90 10.44
C ALA A 16 -14.22 28.12 9.11
N ARG A 17 -13.70 28.77 8.07
CA ARG A 17 -13.59 28.19 6.73
C ARG A 17 -12.39 27.23 6.79
N ALA A 18 -12.63 25.93 6.64
CA ALA A 18 -11.56 24.97 6.54
C ALA A 18 -10.65 25.36 5.37
N GLU A 19 -9.37 25.57 5.66
CA GLU A 19 -8.39 25.92 4.63
C GLU A 19 -7.96 24.62 3.91
N LYS A 20 -7.96 24.66 2.57
CA LYS A 20 -7.48 23.52 1.78
C LYS A 20 -6.00 23.32 1.98
N VAL A 21 -5.62 22.11 2.36
CA VAL A 21 -4.22 21.73 2.51
C VAL A 21 -3.50 21.81 1.16
N GLN A 22 -2.40 22.55 1.12
CA GLN A 22 -1.48 22.53 -0.02
C GLN A 22 -0.48 21.40 0.17
N TYR A 23 -0.47 20.46 -0.77
CA TYR A 23 0.49 19.36 -0.77
C TYR A 23 1.70 19.71 -1.65
N PRO A 24 2.93 19.31 -1.26
CA PRO A 24 4.09 19.51 -2.12
C PRO A 24 3.95 18.68 -3.40
N ALA A 25 4.36 19.26 -4.52
CA ALA A 25 4.44 18.51 -5.78
C ALA A 25 5.61 17.53 -5.72
N VAL A 26 5.40 16.33 -6.27
CA VAL A 26 6.48 15.36 -6.49
C VAL A 26 7.32 15.84 -7.68
N ARG A 27 8.63 16.01 -7.47
CA ARG A 27 9.57 16.47 -8.49
C ARG A 27 10.83 15.60 -8.47
N PRO A 28 11.54 15.40 -9.59
CA PRO A 28 12.79 14.66 -9.60
C PRO A 28 13.76 15.21 -8.54
N ARG A 29 14.20 14.37 -7.62
CA ARG A 29 15.23 14.61 -6.63
C ARG A 29 15.88 13.29 -6.21
N PRO A 30 17.13 13.29 -5.75
CA PRO A 30 17.70 12.11 -5.10
C PRO A 30 16.92 11.73 -3.85
N LEU A 31 16.77 10.42 -3.61
CA LEU A 31 16.36 9.89 -2.32
C LEU A 31 17.58 9.83 -1.39
N ILE A 32 17.41 10.19 -0.13
CA ILE A 32 18.48 10.32 0.87
C ILE A 32 18.25 9.31 1.98
N PHE A 33 19.07 8.24 2.02
CA PHE A 33 19.00 7.25 3.09
C PHE A 33 19.99 7.56 4.21
N PRO A 34 19.65 7.29 5.48
CA PRO A 34 18.46 6.57 5.95
C PRO A 34 17.18 7.42 6.07
N ARG A 35 17.23 8.73 5.89
CA ARG A 35 16.08 9.62 6.13
C ARG A 35 14.83 9.21 5.34
N ASP A 36 14.97 8.90 4.05
CA ASP A 36 13.81 8.55 3.19
C ASP A 36 13.31 7.10 3.39
N HIS A 37 13.79 6.40 4.45
CA HIS A 37 13.09 5.24 5.01
C HIS A 37 11.94 5.65 5.94
N GLY A 38 11.99 6.87 6.50
CA GLY A 38 10.96 7.41 7.39
C GLY A 38 9.78 8.00 6.64
N ALA A 39 8.78 8.44 7.40
CA ALA A 39 7.57 9.03 6.88
C ALA A 39 7.78 10.45 6.31
N HIS A 40 6.93 10.82 5.35
CA HIS A 40 6.89 12.10 4.66
C HIS A 40 5.52 12.78 4.89
N PRO A 41 5.24 13.25 6.12
CA PRO A 41 3.90 13.68 6.54
C PRO A 41 3.36 14.90 5.79
N GLU A 42 4.21 15.64 5.07
CA GLU A 42 3.81 16.76 4.22
C GLU A 42 3.09 16.32 2.93
N PHE A 43 3.36 15.09 2.43
CA PHE A 43 2.70 14.54 1.25
C PHE A 43 1.29 14.03 1.59
N ARG A 44 0.45 13.89 0.54
CA ARG A 44 -0.95 13.48 0.71
C ARG A 44 -1.09 12.04 1.16
N SER A 45 -0.38 11.10 0.50
CA SER A 45 -0.45 9.66 0.73
C SER A 45 0.93 9.02 0.77
N GLU A 46 1.06 7.95 1.53
CA GLU A 46 2.28 7.19 1.69
C GLU A 46 1.92 5.78 2.17
N TRP A 47 2.72 4.79 1.77
CA TRP A 47 2.56 3.42 2.25
C TRP A 47 3.88 2.66 2.33
N TRP A 48 3.93 1.75 3.26
CA TRP A 48 4.90 0.68 3.41
C TRP A 48 4.17 -0.63 3.17
N TYR A 49 4.49 -1.29 2.07
CA TYR A 49 3.83 -2.49 1.61
C TYR A 49 4.82 -3.65 1.62
N VAL A 50 4.53 -4.68 2.41
CA VAL A 50 5.36 -5.88 2.53
C VAL A 50 4.54 -7.08 2.09
N THR A 51 5.06 -7.81 1.11
CA THR A 51 4.47 -9.06 0.65
C THR A 51 5.51 -10.15 0.53
N GLY A 52 5.10 -11.39 0.62
CA GLY A 52 6.07 -12.46 0.52
C GLY A 52 5.45 -13.85 0.57
N TRP A 53 6.36 -14.81 0.49
CA TRP A 53 6.07 -16.22 0.59
C TRP A 53 6.81 -16.79 1.79
N LEU A 54 6.09 -17.58 2.60
CA LEU A 54 6.62 -18.37 3.70
C LEU A 54 6.68 -19.85 3.29
N ASP A 55 7.45 -20.62 4.04
CA ASP A 55 7.51 -22.07 3.85
C ASP A 55 6.14 -22.72 4.02
N GLY A 56 5.88 -23.80 3.26
CA GLY A 56 4.62 -24.52 3.28
C GLY A 56 3.52 -23.93 2.38
N PRO A 57 3.85 -23.41 1.25
CA PRO A 57 3.35 -22.41 0.31
C PRO A 57 2.28 -21.45 0.90
N LEU A 58 2.68 -20.62 1.84
CA LEU A 58 1.84 -19.56 2.39
C LEU A 58 2.23 -18.22 1.78
N GLY A 59 1.26 -17.43 1.30
CA GLY A 59 1.46 -16.04 0.95
C GLY A 59 1.08 -15.13 2.12
N PHE A 60 1.75 -13.99 2.27
CA PHE A 60 1.37 -12.98 3.25
C PHE A 60 1.50 -11.57 2.70
N GLN A 61 0.70 -10.66 3.24
CA GLN A 61 0.75 -9.23 2.97
C GLN A 61 0.61 -8.47 4.29
N ILE A 62 1.40 -7.40 4.46
CA ILE A 62 1.30 -6.43 5.56
C ILE A 62 1.51 -5.06 4.95
N THR A 63 0.52 -4.18 5.04
CA THR A 63 0.62 -2.82 4.51
C THR A 63 0.20 -1.81 5.55
N PHE A 64 1.01 -0.77 5.71
CA PHE A 64 0.64 0.43 6.45
C PHE A 64 0.49 1.58 5.48
N PHE A 65 -0.58 2.33 5.60
CA PHE A 65 -0.87 3.52 4.82
C PHE A 65 -0.96 4.72 5.74
N ARG A 66 -0.48 5.84 5.25
CA ARG A 66 -0.65 7.16 5.86
C ARG A 66 -1.33 8.10 4.87
N ALA A 67 -2.34 8.81 5.32
CA ALA A 67 -2.99 9.86 4.56
C ALA A 67 -3.02 11.16 5.35
N ARG A 68 -2.73 12.28 4.67
CA ARG A 68 -2.96 13.62 5.18
C ARG A 68 -4.30 14.12 4.64
N PRO A 69 -5.31 14.39 5.49
CA PRO A 69 -6.61 14.90 5.04
C PRO A 69 -6.49 16.21 4.27
N GLY A 70 -7.33 16.38 3.24
CA GLY A 70 -7.30 17.53 2.33
C GLY A 70 -7.87 18.85 2.91
N GLU A 71 -8.50 18.77 4.09
CA GLU A 71 -9.04 19.92 4.79
C GLU A 71 -8.36 20.03 6.16
N GLN A 72 -7.78 21.18 6.42
CA GLN A 72 -7.21 21.51 7.71
C GLN A 72 -8.18 22.43 8.42
N SER A 73 -8.77 21.97 9.51
CA SER A 73 -9.53 22.80 10.43
C SER A 73 -8.55 23.54 11.34
N ASP A 74 -8.77 24.85 11.55
CA ASP A 74 -8.05 25.66 12.56
C ASP A 74 -8.40 25.23 14.00
N ASN A 75 -9.12 24.15 14.16
CA ASN A 75 -9.48 23.60 15.45
C ASN A 75 -8.20 23.19 16.20
N PRO A 76 -7.85 23.87 17.31
CA PRO A 76 -6.65 23.58 18.09
C PRO A 76 -6.77 22.25 18.87
N SER A 77 -7.90 21.56 18.77
CA SER A 77 -8.13 20.30 19.44
C SER A 77 -7.08 19.26 19.01
N LYS A 78 -6.48 18.61 19.99
CA LYS A 78 -5.61 17.46 19.79
C LYS A 78 -6.33 16.27 19.10
N PHE A 79 -7.65 16.30 19.03
CA PHE A 79 -8.48 15.32 18.33
C PHE A 79 -8.68 15.64 16.86
N ASN A 80 -8.21 16.80 16.36
CA ASN A 80 -8.25 17.13 14.96
C ASN A 80 -7.24 16.24 14.18
N PRO A 81 -7.69 15.35 13.27
CA PRO A 81 -6.79 14.42 12.62
C PRO A 81 -5.91 15.14 11.59
N ARG A 82 -4.63 15.32 11.91
CA ARG A 82 -3.63 15.82 10.95
C ARG A 82 -3.12 14.72 10.03
N GLN A 83 -3.13 13.50 10.50
CA GLN A 83 -2.76 12.29 9.78
C GLN A 83 -3.74 11.18 10.14
N VAL A 84 -4.03 10.32 9.17
CA VAL A 84 -4.81 9.10 9.38
C VAL A 84 -3.96 7.94 8.91
N LEU A 85 -3.95 6.88 9.69
CA LEU A 85 -3.24 5.64 9.41
C LEU A 85 -4.23 4.52 9.17
N PHE A 86 -3.89 3.65 8.23
CA PHE A 86 -4.59 2.41 7.95
C PHE A 86 -3.59 1.27 7.91
N ALA A 87 -4.00 0.09 8.26
CA ALA A 87 -3.21 -1.12 8.06
C ALA A 87 -4.08 -2.24 7.53
N HIS A 88 -3.51 -3.00 6.59
CA HIS A 88 -4.08 -4.24 6.09
C HIS A 88 -3.08 -5.35 6.31
N ALA A 89 -3.55 -6.52 6.70
CA ALA A 89 -2.75 -7.73 6.72
C ALA A 89 -3.57 -8.90 6.18
N ALA A 90 -2.89 -9.82 5.52
CA ALA A 90 -3.51 -10.97 4.91
C ALA A 90 -2.61 -12.20 4.93
N LEU A 91 -3.25 -13.37 5.01
CA LEU A 91 -2.65 -14.69 4.90
C LEU A 91 -3.34 -15.46 3.79
N ALA A 92 -2.58 -15.89 2.79
CA ALA A 92 -3.02 -16.73 1.69
C ALA A 92 -2.57 -18.17 1.96
N ASP A 93 -3.50 -19.02 2.43
CA ASP A 93 -3.30 -20.43 2.64
C ASP A 93 -4.20 -21.23 1.70
N PRO A 94 -3.64 -22.02 0.75
CA PRO A 94 -4.45 -22.84 -0.15
C PRO A 94 -5.32 -23.89 0.57
N GLN A 95 -4.97 -24.27 1.79
CA GLN A 95 -5.79 -25.21 2.57
C GLN A 95 -7.10 -24.55 3.07
N VAL A 96 -7.07 -23.22 3.28
CA VAL A 96 -8.27 -22.43 3.62
C VAL A 96 -9.09 -22.13 2.37
N GLY A 97 -8.45 -21.96 1.22
CA GLY A 97 -9.09 -21.75 -0.08
C GLY A 97 -9.57 -20.34 -0.37
N HIS A 98 -9.37 -19.40 0.54
CA HIS A 98 -9.62 -17.97 0.37
C HIS A 98 -8.65 -17.14 1.20
N LEU A 99 -8.48 -15.86 0.83
CA LEU A 99 -7.63 -14.93 1.58
C LEU A 99 -8.25 -14.63 2.95
N VAL A 100 -7.51 -14.95 4.02
CA VAL A 100 -7.84 -14.47 5.38
C VAL A 100 -7.19 -13.12 5.56
N HIS A 101 -7.95 -12.10 5.96
CA HIS A 101 -7.42 -10.75 6.09
C HIS A 101 -8.08 -9.97 7.23
N ASP A 102 -7.38 -8.96 7.71
CA ASP A 102 -7.88 -8.01 8.68
C ASP A 102 -7.37 -6.59 8.38
N GLN A 103 -7.96 -5.59 9.03
CA GLN A 103 -7.67 -4.19 8.77
C GLN A 103 -7.85 -3.33 10.01
N LEU A 104 -7.00 -2.31 10.14
CA LEU A 104 -7.09 -1.30 11.18
C LEU A 104 -7.17 0.10 10.57
N ALA A 105 -7.77 1.02 11.28
CA ALA A 105 -7.79 2.45 10.93
C ALA A 105 -7.74 3.29 12.20
N ALA A 106 -6.87 4.28 12.23
CA ALA A 106 -6.72 5.16 13.38
C ALA A 106 -6.31 6.58 12.96
N ARG A 107 -6.63 7.56 13.78
CA ARG A 107 -6.01 8.89 13.71
C ARG A 107 -4.64 8.81 14.33
N ALA A 108 -3.63 9.44 13.71
CA ALA A 108 -2.33 9.55 14.32
C ALA A 108 -2.38 10.37 15.61
N GLY A 109 -1.66 9.93 16.62
CA GLY A 109 -1.53 10.56 17.93
C GLY A 109 -1.97 9.69 19.09
N HIS A 110 -1.77 10.21 20.29
CA HIS A 110 -2.13 9.57 21.56
C HIS A 110 -1.46 8.20 21.79
N SER A 111 -0.30 7.95 21.18
CA SER A 111 0.44 6.69 21.24
C SER A 111 -0.29 5.45 20.69
N LEU A 112 -1.48 5.64 20.11
CA LEU A 112 -2.27 4.55 19.51
C LEU A 112 -1.89 4.27 18.07
N ALA A 113 -1.52 5.30 17.31
CA ALA A 113 -1.07 5.18 15.93
C ALA A 113 -0.13 6.33 15.59
N GLU A 114 1.05 6.03 15.11
CA GLU A 114 2.04 7.06 14.75
C GLU A 114 2.96 6.58 13.64
N VAL A 115 3.74 7.53 13.08
CA VAL A 115 4.82 7.27 12.13
C VAL A 115 6.08 8.02 12.55
N GLU A 116 7.24 7.41 12.33
CA GLU A 116 8.55 8.02 12.53
C GLU A 116 9.06 8.64 11.21
N THR A 117 9.71 9.81 11.30
CA THR A 117 10.22 10.52 10.10
C THR A 117 11.70 10.27 9.82
N GLN A 118 12.42 9.60 10.71
CA GLN A 118 13.87 9.37 10.58
C GLN A 118 14.23 7.96 10.10
N ARG A 119 13.31 7.04 10.23
CA ARG A 119 13.41 5.63 9.81
C ARG A 119 12.01 5.08 9.55
N THR A 120 11.90 3.93 8.91
CA THR A 120 10.63 3.20 8.91
C THR A 120 10.25 2.88 10.36
N GLY A 121 9.15 3.45 10.79
CA GLY A 121 8.52 3.21 12.07
C GLY A 121 7.07 3.60 11.92
N VAL A 122 6.17 2.63 11.87
CA VAL A 122 4.74 2.85 11.76
C VAL A 122 4.01 1.80 12.59
N TRP A 123 3.00 2.26 13.33
CA TRP A 123 2.16 1.35 14.11
C TRP A 123 0.74 1.84 14.25
N ILE A 124 -0.17 0.92 14.44
CA ILE A 124 -1.57 1.12 14.82
C ILE A 124 -1.88 0.05 15.86
N ASP A 125 -2.12 0.47 17.10
CA ASP A 125 -2.35 -0.40 18.25
C ASP A 125 -1.17 -1.38 18.43
N ASP A 126 -1.37 -2.68 18.32
CA ASP A 126 -0.34 -3.73 18.43
C ASP A 126 0.22 -4.19 17.07
N TRP A 127 -0.25 -3.62 15.95
CA TRP A 127 0.35 -3.85 14.64
C TRP A 127 1.47 -2.84 14.38
N SER A 128 2.60 -3.32 13.91
CA SER A 128 3.76 -2.44 13.69
C SER A 128 4.68 -2.91 12.58
N LEU A 129 5.43 -1.95 12.01
CA LEU A 129 6.57 -2.19 11.12
C LEU A 129 7.70 -1.22 11.47
N PHE A 130 8.86 -1.73 11.88
CA PHE A 130 10.04 -0.94 12.24
C PHE A 130 11.27 -1.39 11.47
N LEU A 131 12.12 -0.43 11.08
CA LEU A 131 13.47 -0.67 10.57
C LEU A 131 14.50 -0.39 11.66
N GLU A 132 15.28 -1.41 12.01
CA GLU A 132 16.38 -1.31 12.98
C GLU A 132 17.66 -1.89 12.37
N GLY A 133 18.64 -1.01 12.13
CA GLY A 133 19.84 -1.40 11.40
C GLY A 133 19.51 -1.87 9.97
N ASN A 134 19.75 -3.15 9.69
CA ASN A 134 19.43 -3.77 8.42
C ASN A 134 18.24 -4.77 8.51
N ARG A 135 17.35 -4.63 9.48
CA ARG A 135 16.23 -5.53 9.71
C ARG A 135 14.93 -4.75 9.82
N TYR A 136 13.96 -5.12 8.99
CA TYR A 136 12.59 -4.76 9.28
C TYR A 136 11.99 -5.79 10.23
N HIS A 137 11.18 -5.34 11.16
CA HIS A 137 10.43 -6.18 12.08
C HIS A 137 8.96 -5.81 12.02
N ALA A 138 8.09 -6.76 11.70
CA ALA A 138 6.65 -6.56 11.65
C ALA A 138 5.95 -7.44 12.68
N LYS A 139 5.01 -6.83 13.41
CA LYS A 139 4.04 -7.55 14.25
C LYS A 139 2.63 -7.27 13.76
N VAL A 140 1.83 -8.32 13.71
CA VAL A 140 0.41 -8.26 13.36
C VAL A 140 -0.33 -9.23 14.28
N ALA A 141 -1.34 -8.74 14.99
CA ALA A 141 -2.26 -9.54 15.76
C ALA A 141 -3.68 -9.38 15.16
N ALA A 142 -3.95 -10.11 14.08
CA ALA A 142 -5.24 -10.11 13.43
C ALA A 142 -6.23 -11.03 14.15
N ARG A 143 -7.52 -10.93 13.81
CA ARG A 143 -8.57 -11.75 14.46
C ARG A 143 -8.41 -13.25 14.24
N GLU A 144 -7.87 -13.65 13.09
CA GLU A 144 -7.78 -15.06 12.66
C GLU A 144 -6.36 -15.54 12.42
N PHE A 145 -5.38 -14.66 12.48
CA PHE A 145 -3.97 -14.99 12.31
C PHE A 145 -3.06 -13.98 13.00
N GLU A 146 -1.80 -14.36 13.20
CA GLU A 146 -0.78 -13.48 13.76
C GLU A 146 0.55 -13.64 13.04
N PHE A 147 1.32 -12.54 12.98
CA PHE A 147 2.69 -12.51 12.47
C PHE A 147 3.63 -11.85 13.48
N ASP A 148 4.80 -12.44 13.66
CA ASP A 148 5.98 -11.83 14.25
C ASP A 148 7.15 -12.16 13.31
N LEU A 149 7.39 -11.28 12.34
CA LEU A 149 8.29 -11.52 11.22
C LEU A 149 9.43 -10.51 11.21
N THR A 150 10.63 -11.02 10.95
CA THR A 150 11.83 -10.23 10.68
C THR A 150 12.23 -10.39 9.22
N PHE A 151 12.56 -9.28 8.56
CA PHE A 151 13.00 -9.20 7.17
C PHE A 151 14.42 -8.67 7.12
N LEU A 152 15.36 -9.51 6.67
CA LEU A 152 16.77 -9.13 6.57
C LEU A 152 17.04 -8.44 5.24
N VAL A 153 17.54 -7.21 5.30
CA VAL A 153 17.98 -6.43 4.15
C VAL A 153 19.41 -6.82 3.81
N ALA A 154 19.64 -7.39 2.63
CA ALA A 154 20.95 -7.76 2.13
C ALA A 154 21.54 -6.67 1.22
N ASP A 155 20.71 -6.01 0.41
CA ASP A 155 21.13 -5.10 -0.64
C ASP A 155 20.60 -3.68 -0.44
N LYS A 156 21.12 -2.74 -1.23
CA LYS A 156 20.63 -1.37 -1.27
C LYS A 156 19.21 -1.34 -1.87
N PRO A 157 18.39 -0.34 -1.50
CA PRO A 157 17.08 -0.13 -2.13
C PRO A 157 17.18 -0.01 -3.65
N VAL A 158 16.26 -0.65 -4.35
CA VAL A 158 16.05 -0.47 -5.79
C VAL A 158 15.19 0.77 -5.99
N LEU A 159 15.75 1.81 -6.59
CA LEU A 159 15.04 3.06 -6.86
C LEU A 159 14.19 2.89 -8.12
N GLN A 160 12.87 3.00 -7.99
CA GLN A 160 11.94 2.78 -9.08
C GLN A 160 11.83 4.03 -10.00
N GLY A 161 11.57 3.81 -11.30
CA GLY A 161 11.50 4.88 -12.27
C GLY A 161 12.85 5.58 -12.50
N GLU A 162 12.84 6.90 -12.53
CA GLU A 162 14.04 7.73 -12.73
C GLU A 162 14.69 8.04 -11.37
N ASN A 163 15.53 7.13 -10.85
CA ASN A 163 16.22 7.27 -9.55
C ASN A 163 15.28 7.52 -8.37
N GLY A 164 14.15 6.80 -8.33
CA GLY A 164 13.16 6.93 -7.27
C GLY A 164 12.02 7.92 -7.58
N PHE A 165 12.07 8.61 -8.71
CA PHE A 165 10.95 9.38 -9.25
C PHE A 165 10.16 8.51 -10.23
N SER A 166 8.99 8.01 -9.81
CA SER A 166 8.17 7.07 -10.56
C SER A 166 6.93 7.77 -11.11
N ARG A 167 6.84 7.92 -12.43
CA ARG A 167 5.66 8.48 -13.10
C ARG A 167 4.47 7.54 -12.97
N LYS A 168 3.28 8.10 -12.76
CA LYS A 168 2.00 7.38 -12.66
C LYS A 168 0.99 7.82 -13.73
N GLY A 169 1.37 8.79 -14.56
CA GLY A 169 0.53 9.32 -15.62
C GLY A 169 1.29 10.25 -16.53
N HIS A 170 0.54 10.99 -17.35
CA HIS A 170 1.09 11.85 -18.39
C HIS A 170 1.43 13.26 -17.91
N ARG A 171 0.77 13.72 -16.82
CA ARG A 171 1.06 15.04 -16.24
C ARG A 171 2.27 14.96 -15.32
N PRO A 172 3.09 16.03 -15.26
CA PRO A 172 4.32 16.04 -14.45
C PRO A 172 4.10 15.77 -12.96
N GLU A 173 2.94 16.17 -12.41
CA GLU A 173 2.56 15.98 -11.02
C GLU A 173 2.09 14.55 -10.71
N GLU A 174 1.72 13.76 -11.72
CA GLU A 174 1.28 12.37 -11.56
C GLU A 174 2.47 11.45 -11.39
N ALA A 175 3.06 11.51 -10.22
CA ALA A 175 4.26 10.78 -9.88
C ALA A 175 4.32 10.50 -8.38
N SER A 176 5.21 9.60 -8.00
CA SER A 176 5.56 9.29 -6.62
C SER A 176 7.06 9.26 -6.43
N TYR A 177 7.52 9.37 -5.18
CA TYR A 177 8.82 8.84 -4.79
C TYR A 177 8.62 7.38 -4.40
N TYR A 178 9.48 6.50 -4.93
CA TYR A 178 9.26 5.07 -4.82
C TYR A 178 10.57 4.30 -4.82
N TYR A 179 10.75 3.46 -3.82
CA TYR A 179 11.80 2.46 -3.81
C TYR A 179 11.28 1.11 -3.33
N SER A 180 11.97 0.06 -3.72
CA SER A 180 11.69 -1.32 -3.31
C SER A 180 12.88 -1.95 -2.60
N GLN A 181 12.60 -2.88 -1.71
CA GLN A 181 13.55 -3.82 -1.11
C GLN A 181 13.12 -5.24 -1.50
N PRO A 182 13.59 -5.75 -2.65
CA PRO A 182 13.33 -7.13 -3.03
C PRO A 182 14.21 -8.11 -2.27
N GLN A 183 13.97 -9.42 -2.41
CA GLN A 183 14.81 -10.50 -1.91
C GLN A 183 15.07 -10.46 -0.40
N LEU A 184 14.14 -9.91 0.39
CA LEU A 184 14.26 -9.89 1.84
C LEU A 184 14.14 -11.33 2.38
N ALA A 185 15.17 -11.83 3.07
CA ALA A 185 15.06 -13.09 3.77
C ALA A 185 14.15 -12.93 5.00
N VAL A 186 13.15 -13.80 5.12
CA VAL A 186 12.14 -13.76 6.20
C VAL A 186 12.40 -14.86 7.20
N PHE A 187 12.25 -14.54 8.48
CA PHE A 187 12.20 -15.49 9.59
C PHE A 187 11.36 -14.96 10.73
N GLY A 188 10.76 -15.85 11.50
CA GLY A 188 9.89 -15.46 12.60
C GLY A 188 8.82 -16.49 12.88
N THR A 189 7.62 -16.04 13.21
CA THR A 189 6.46 -16.90 13.46
C THR A 189 5.23 -16.42 12.71
N ALA A 190 4.44 -17.38 12.22
CA ALA A 190 3.09 -17.18 11.72
C ALA A 190 2.17 -18.16 12.47
N ASN A 191 1.14 -17.68 13.11
CA ASN A 191 0.24 -18.48 13.98
C ASN A 191 1.01 -19.34 15.00
N GLY A 192 2.03 -18.74 15.67
CA GLY A 192 2.89 -19.39 16.65
C GLY A 192 3.85 -20.44 16.11
N LYS A 193 3.85 -20.72 14.79
CA LYS A 193 4.76 -21.66 14.14
C LYS A 193 5.94 -20.93 13.55
N LYS A 194 7.15 -21.46 13.73
CA LYS A 194 8.37 -20.93 13.08
C LYS A 194 8.23 -21.04 11.57
N VAL A 195 8.59 -19.96 10.89
CA VAL A 195 8.57 -19.86 9.43
C VAL A 195 9.84 -19.20 8.92
N THR A 196 10.21 -19.54 7.68
CA THR A 196 11.19 -18.82 6.87
C THR A 196 10.57 -18.50 5.52
N GLY A 197 11.24 -17.66 4.73
CA GLY A 197 10.70 -17.31 3.43
C GLY A 197 11.43 -16.17 2.75
N THR A 198 10.77 -15.57 1.75
CA THR A 198 11.30 -14.44 0.99
C THR A 198 10.21 -13.38 0.84
N ALA A 199 10.57 -12.11 1.03
CA ALA A 199 9.66 -10.99 0.93
C ALA A 199 10.13 -9.91 -0.04
N TRP A 200 9.20 -9.04 -0.36
CA TRP A 200 9.33 -7.78 -1.07
C TRP A 200 8.80 -6.67 -0.16
N LEU A 201 9.46 -5.52 -0.14
CA LEU A 201 8.94 -4.31 0.50
C LEU A 201 8.96 -3.16 -0.49
N ASP A 202 7.86 -2.42 -0.56
CA ASP A 202 7.75 -1.13 -1.22
C ASP A 202 7.54 -0.02 -0.21
N HIS A 203 8.20 1.11 -0.42
CA HIS A 203 7.90 2.35 0.23
C HIS A 203 7.65 3.43 -0.83
N GLU A 204 6.46 4.01 -0.79
CA GLU A 204 6.04 4.94 -1.82
C GLU A 204 5.21 6.08 -1.24
N TRP A 205 5.47 7.33 -1.68
CA TRP A 205 4.70 8.49 -1.24
C TRP A 205 4.47 9.48 -2.36
N SER A 206 3.31 10.14 -2.31
CA SER A 206 2.86 11.06 -3.36
C SER A 206 1.83 12.08 -2.85
N SER A 207 1.68 13.16 -3.61
CA SER A 207 0.56 14.09 -3.48
C SER A 207 -0.47 13.96 -4.61
N ALA A 208 -0.11 13.30 -5.71
CA ALA A 208 -0.96 13.10 -6.90
C ALA A 208 -0.66 11.73 -7.57
N TYR A 209 -0.83 10.65 -6.80
CA TYR A 209 -0.53 9.29 -7.26
C TYR A 209 -1.48 8.83 -8.37
N LEU A 210 -2.79 9.07 -8.17
CA LEU A 210 -3.83 8.58 -9.07
C LEU A 210 -4.42 9.74 -9.87
N ALA A 211 -4.28 9.68 -11.19
CA ALA A 211 -4.91 10.63 -12.09
C ALA A 211 -6.45 10.58 -11.97
N PRO A 212 -7.17 11.70 -12.14
CA PRO A 212 -8.63 11.71 -12.11
C PRO A 212 -9.29 10.75 -13.09
N GLU A 213 -8.63 10.46 -14.21
CA GLU A 213 -9.08 9.57 -15.28
C GLU A 213 -8.77 8.09 -15.00
N ALA A 214 -7.87 7.81 -14.06
CA ALA A 214 -7.48 6.45 -13.71
C ALA A 214 -8.51 5.77 -12.80
N ALA A 215 -8.73 4.48 -13.03
CA ALA A 215 -9.61 3.65 -12.21
C ALA A 215 -8.88 2.98 -11.05
N GLY A 216 -7.61 2.63 -11.25
CA GLY A 216 -6.75 1.89 -10.34
C GLY A 216 -5.53 1.40 -11.09
N TRP A 217 -4.84 0.42 -10.53
CA TRP A 217 -3.61 -0.13 -11.10
C TRP A 217 -3.59 -1.65 -11.03
N ASP A 218 -2.76 -2.23 -11.88
CA ASP A 218 -2.26 -3.59 -11.74
C ASP A 218 -0.77 -3.47 -11.45
N TRP A 219 -0.29 -4.14 -10.43
CA TRP A 219 1.09 -4.12 -9.98
C TRP A 219 1.59 -5.54 -9.72
N CYS A 220 2.86 -5.82 -9.98
CA CYS A 220 3.50 -7.04 -9.53
C CYS A 220 4.93 -6.79 -9.07
N GLY A 221 5.34 -7.52 -8.01
CA GLY A 221 6.72 -7.62 -7.55
C GLY A 221 7.12 -9.09 -7.48
N ILE A 222 8.18 -9.47 -8.20
CA ILE A 222 8.65 -10.86 -8.33
C ILE A 222 10.08 -10.97 -7.85
N ASN A 223 10.33 -11.90 -6.93
CA ASN A 223 11.64 -12.37 -6.52
C ASN A 223 11.98 -13.62 -7.30
N PHE A 224 13.02 -13.55 -8.14
CA PHE A 224 13.51 -14.70 -8.90
C PHE A 224 14.42 -15.59 -8.05
N TYR A 225 14.42 -16.89 -8.31
CA TYR A 225 15.28 -17.86 -7.61
C TYR A 225 16.77 -17.65 -7.85
N ASN A 226 17.15 -16.91 -8.89
CA ASN A 226 18.54 -16.54 -9.18
C ASN A 226 19.01 -15.26 -8.45
N GLY A 227 18.19 -14.72 -7.53
CA GLY A 227 18.49 -13.50 -6.76
C GLY A 227 18.12 -12.19 -7.46
N GLN A 228 17.72 -12.22 -8.72
CA GLN A 228 17.18 -11.03 -9.41
C GLN A 228 15.75 -10.73 -8.98
N SER A 229 15.24 -9.60 -9.42
CA SER A 229 13.86 -9.20 -9.14
C SER A 229 13.26 -8.42 -10.31
N LEU A 230 11.92 -8.38 -10.36
CA LEU A 230 11.17 -7.58 -11.33
C LEU A 230 10.01 -6.89 -10.63
N MET A 231 9.84 -5.61 -10.89
CA MET A 231 8.62 -4.86 -10.59
C MET A 231 8.00 -4.38 -11.89
N GLY A 232 6.69 -4.51 -12.01
CA GLY A 232 5.92 -3.95 -13.11
C GLY A 232 4.59 -3.37 -12.62
N PHE A 233 4.13 -2.30 -13.25
CA PHE A 233 2.79 -1.77 -13.01
C PHE A 233 2.19 -1.13 -14.25
N GLN A 234 0.87 -1.02 -14.26
CA GLN A 234 0.10 -0.19 -15.19
C GLN A 234 -1.06 0.49 -14.48
N MET A 235 -1.33 1.73 -14.85
CA MET A 235 -2.50 2.48 -14.39
C MET A 235 -3.63 2.27 -15.40
N ARG A 236 -4.82 1.87 -14.95
CA ARG A 236 -5.97 1.61 -15.83
C ARG A 236 -6.89 2.81 -15.88
N SER A 237 -7.43 3.09 -17.07
CA SER A 237 -8.40 4.17 -17.29
C SER A 237 -9.82 3.77 -16.84
N LYS A 238 -10.59 4.74 -16.33
CA LYS A 238 -12.03 4.59 -16.03
C LYS A 238 -12.87 4.23 -17.24
N ASN A 239 -12.40 4.62 -18.42
CA ASN A 239 -13.10 4.35 -19.68
C ASN A 239 -12.64 3.05 -20.36
N GLY A 240 -11.86 2.23 -19.66
CA GLY A 240 -11.20 1.04 -20.17
C GLY A 240 -9.84 1.34 -20.79
N GLY A 241 -9.04 0.29 -20.98
CA GLY A 241 -7.66 0.41 -21.46
C GLY A 241 -6.67 0.93 -20.44
N ILE A 242 -5.47 1.24 -20.92
CA ILE A 242 -4.33 1.68 -20.11
C ILE A 242 -4.29 3.21 -20.11
N HIS A 243 -4.28 3.80 -18.92
CA HIS A 243 -4.01 5.23 -18.73
C HIS A 243 -2.52 5.53 -18.83
N TYR A 244 -1.70 4.72 -18.15
CA TYR A 244 -0.24 4.86 -18.15
C TYR A 244 0.43 3.51 -17.82
N ALA A 245 1.54 3.23 -18.46
CA ALA A 245 2.47 2.17 -18.09
C ALA A 245 3.91 2.63 -18.34
N PRO A 246 4.89 2.23 -17.52
CA PRO A 246 6.30 2.48 -17.82
C PRO A 246 6.69 1.83 -19.16
N PRO A 247 7.62 2.43 -19.92
CA PRO A 247 8.13 1.84 -21.17
C PRO A 247 8.62 0.40 -20.94
N GLY A 248 8.23 -0.51 -21.83
CA GLY A 248 8.61 -1.93 -21.76
C GLY A 248 7.80 -2.77 -20.78
N THR A 249 6.80 -2.20 -20.12
CA THR A 249 5.88 -2.96 -19.25
C THR A 249 4.58 -3.27 -19.99
N VAL A 250 4.25 -4.56 -20.12
CA VAL A 250 3.05 -5.03 -20.79
C VAL A 250 2.36 -6.08 -19.94
N PHE A 251 1.11 -5.83 -19.60
CA PHE A 251 0.23 -6.79 -18.93
C PHE A 251 -0.80 -7.33 -19.92
N LYS A 252 -0.92 -8.64 -20.01
CA LYS A 252 -1.95 -9.31 -20.84
C LYS A 252 -2.70 -10.33 -19.97
N VAL A 253 -4.02 -10.22 -19.97
CA VAL A 253 -4.89 -11.15 -19.22
C VAL A 253 -4.84 -12.53 -19.87
N LEU A 254 -4.59 -13.56 -19.07
CA LEU A 254 -4.63 -14.97 -19.48
C LEU A 254 -5.89 -15.66 -18.95
N ARG A 255 -6.26 -15.40 -17.70
CA ARG A 255 -7.42 -15.99 -17.04
C ARG A 255 -8.03 -15.02 -16.04
N THR A 256 -9.36 -15.04 -15.98
CA THR A 256 -10.16 -14.21 -15.05
C THR A 256 -10.90 -15.11 -14.07
N TRP A 257 -10.93 -14.71 -12.81
CA TRP A 257 -11.77 -15.30 -11.77
C TRP A 257 -12.84 -14.31 -11.34
N LYS A 258 -14.05 -14.80 -11.11
CA LYS A 258 -15.15 -13.98 -10.63
C LYS A 258 -15.41 -14.27 -9.16
N SER A 259 -15.30 -13.23 -8.32
CA SER A 259 -15.55 -13.35 -6.89
C SER A 259 -17.00 -13.79 -6.61
N PRO A 260 -17.21 -14.85 -5.83
CA PRO A 260 -18.55 -15.25 -5.41
C PRO A 260 -19.18 -14.28 -4.40
N ARG A 261 -18.36 -13.45 -3.72
CA ARG A 261 -18.84 -12.49 -2.72
C ARG A 261 -19.28 -11.17 -3.33
N THR A 262 -18.51 -10.64 -4.27
CA THR A 262 -18.72 -9.30 -4.83
C THR A 262 -19.21 -9.31 -6.26
N GLY A 263 -19.06 -10.44 -6.98
CA GLY A 263 -19.34 -10.56 -8.41
C GLY A 263 -18.30 -9.87 -9.30
N VAL A 264 -17.23 -9.32 -8.71
CA VAL A 264 -16.13 -8.66 -9.45
C VAL A 264 -15.30 -9.70 -10.17
N ALA A 265 -14.91 -9.39 -11.40
CA ALA A 265 -14.04 -10.23 -12.22
C ALA A 265 -12.61 -9.68 -12.17
N TYR A 266 -11.67 -10.47 -11.64
CA TYR A 266 -10.27 -10.14 -11.53
C TYR A 266 -9.42 -10.97 -12.50
N PRO A 267 -8.48 -10.37 -13.24
CA PRO A 267 -7.54 -11.08 -14.10
C PRO A 267 -6.43 -11.73 -13.27
N VAL A 268 -6.73 -12.82 -12.59
CA VAL A 268 -5.85 -13.46 -11.59
C VAL A 268 -4.64 -14.19 -12.18
N SER A 269 -4.67 -14.54 -13.48
CA SER A 269 -3.49 -15.03 -14.21
C SER A 269 -3.17 -14.07 -15.35
N MET A 270 -1.94 -13.59 -15.39
CA MET A 270 -1.48 -12.58 -16.34
C MET A 270 -0.13 -12.93 -16.96
N GLN A 271 0.05 -12.54 -18.22
CA GLN A 271 1.36 -12.42 -18.83
C GLN A 271 1.89 -11.03 -18.53
N VAL A 272 3.04 -10.93 -17.87
CA VAL A 272 3.75 -9.66 -17.64
C VAL A 272 5.11 -9.76 -18.34
N ASN A 273 5.26 -9.05 -19.44
CA ASN A 273 6.38 -9.20 -20.37
C ASN A 273 6.57 -10.65 -20.83
N ASP A 274 7.68 -11.29 -20.47
CA ASP A 274 7.99 -12.70 -20.75
C ASP A 274 7.53 -13.69 -19.66
N LEU A 275 6.99 -13.15 -18.54
CA LEU A 275 6.57 -13.94 -17.39
C LEU A 275 5.07 -14.25 -17.44
N ARG A 276 4.71 -15.49 -17.22
CA ARG A 276 3.35 -15.91 -16.89
C ARG A 276 3.21 -15.99 -15.36
N LEU A 277 2.30 -15.18 -14.81
CA LEU A 277 1.97 -15.17 -13.40
C LEU A 277 0.72 -16.02 -13.15
N GLU A 278 0.86 -16.99 -12.24
CA GLU A 278 -0.23 -17.86 -11.82
C GLU A 278 -0.49 -17.69 -10.32
N PRO A 279 -1.73 -17.49 -9.90
CA PRO A 279 -2.05 -17.29 -8.49
C PRO A 279 -1.83 -18.55 -7.68
N LEU A 280 -1.47 -18.41 -6.41
CA LEU A 280 -1.42 -19.49 -5.43
C LEU A 280 -2.80 -20.14 -5.26
N MET A 281 -3.83 -19.32 -5.25
CA MET A 281 -5.26 -19.68 -5.30
C MET A 281 -6.02 -18.50 -5.93
N ASP A 282 -7.21 -18.75 -6.49
CA ASP A 282 -7.98 -17.70 -7.18
C ASP A 282 -8.61 -16.69 -6.22
N ASP A 283 -9.11 -17.15 -5.09
CA ASP A 283 -9.79 -16.32 -4.11
C ASP A 283 -8.81 -15.61 -3.17
N GLN A 284 -8.20 -14.54 -3.68
CA GLN A 284 -7.35 -13.65 -2.90
C GLN A 284 -7.93 -12.22 -2.89
N GLU A 285 -9.25 -12.10 -2.87
CA GLU A 285 -9.96 -10.83 -2.75
C GLU A 285 -9.89 -10.31 -1.31
N LEU A 286 -9.46 -9.04 -1.14
CA LEU A 286 -9.34 -8.33 0.13
C LEU A 286 -10.41 -7.24 0.23
N ASP A 287 -11.27 -7.35 1.23
CA ASP A 287 -12.33 -6.38 1.51
C ASP A 287 -11.86 -5.32 2.53
N ALA A 288 -11.38 -4.19 2.02
CA ALA A 288 -10.89 -3.06 2.80
C ALA A 288 -11.93 -1.93 2.95
N ARG A 289 -13.23 -2.24 2.81
CA ARG A 289 -14.29 -1.22 2.88
C ARG A 289 -14.38 -0.54 4.24
N ALA A 290 -14.03 -1.24 5.31
CA ALA A 290 -14.11 -0.69 6.68
C ALA A 290 -12.99 0.33 6.98
N SER A 291 -11.86 0.28 6.27
CA SER A 291 -10.74 1.19 6.44
C SER A 291 -10.65 2.25 5.33
N VAL A 292 -10.41 1.83 4.09
CA VAL A 292 -10.15 2.72 2.96
C VAL A 292 -11.29 2.76 1.92
N GLY A 293 -12.42 2.05 2.17
CA GLY A 293 -13.63 2.12 1.35
C GLY A 293 -13.54 1.41 0.00
N THR A 294 -12.62 0.47 -0.18
CA THR A 294 -12.43 -0.28 -1.42
C THR A 294 -12.35 -1.78 -1.22
N ILE A 295 -12.43 -2.51 -2.33
CA ILE A 295 -12.13 -3.94 -2.43
C ILE A 295 -11.10 -4.11 -3.55
N TYR A 296 -10.07 -4.92 -3.32
CA TYR A 296 -9.05 -5.21 -4.31
C TYR A 296 -8.61 -6.67 -4.22
N TRP A 297 -7.88 -7.15 -5.21
CA TRP A 297 -7.34 -8.50 -5.21
C TRP A 297 -5.84 -8.42 -4.91
N GLU A 298 -5.40 -9.18 -3.91
CA GLU A 298 -4.06 -9.14 -3.33
C GLU A 298 -3.51 -10.55 -3.29
N GLY A 299 -2.79 -10.92 -4.35
CA GLY A 299 -2.50 -12.32 -4.57
C GLY A 299 -1.04 -12.71 -4.61
N ALA A 300 -0.69 -13.72 -3.80
CA ALA A 300 0.54 -14.48 -3.97
C ALA A 300 0.53 -15.20 -5.32
N VAL A 301 1.59 -15.00 -6.13
CA VAL A 301 1.71 -15.60 -7.47
C VAL A 301 3.05 -16.32 -7.65
N ARG A 302 3.04 -17.37 -8.49
CA ARG A 302 4.24 -18.00 -9.04
C ARG A 302 4.53 -17.41 -10.42
N ALA A 303 5.80 -17.18 -10.72
CA ALA A 303 6.23 -16.64 -12.00
C ALA A 303 6.90 -17.73 -12.83
N PHE A 304 6.44 -17.90 -14.07
CA PHE A 304 6.93 -18.90 -15.01
C PHE A 304 7.52 -18.24 -16.25
N ARG A 305 8.65 -18.78 -16.73
CA ARG A 305 9.10 -18.63 -18.11
C ARG A 305 8.82 -19.96 -18.82
N GLU A 306 7.99 -19.93 -19.86
CA GLU A 306 7.49 -21.14 -20.50
C GLU A 306 6.81 -22.08 -19.48
N LYS A 307 7.47 -23.20 -19.14
CA LYS A 307 6.98 -24.18 -18.17
C LYS A 307 7.74 -24.19 -16.84
N GLU A 308 8.85 -23.48 -16.75
CA GLU A 308 9.71 -23.43 -15.57
C GLU A 308 9.24 -22.37 -14.59
N GLU A 309 9.05 -22.72 -13.32
CA GLU A 309 8.83 -21.76 -12.23
C GLU A 309 10.19 -21.09 -11.92
N VAL A 310 10.30 -19.80 -12.21
CA VAL A 310 11.55 -19.04 -12.08
C VAL A 310 11.56 -18.11 -10.86
N GLY A 311 10.42 -17.96 -10.19
CA GLY A 311 10.31 -17.08 -9.03
C GLY A 311 8.90 -17.03 -8.45
N ARG A 312 8.77 -16.25 -7.37
CA ARG A 312 7.51 -16.01 -6.66
C ARG A 312 7.38 -14.54 -6.32
N GLY A 313 6.16 -14.08 -6.12
CA GLY A 313 5.89 -12.71 -5.73
C GLY A 313 4.41 -12.46 -5.49
N TYR A 314 4.01 -11.24 -5.76
CA TYR A 314 2.64 -10.77 -5.61
C TYR A 314 2.14 -10.06 -6.86
N LEU A 315 0.85 -10.16 -7.08
CA LEU A 315 0.08 -9.41 -8.07
C LEU A 315 -1.02 -8.66 -7.32
N GLU A 316 -1.09 -7.36 -7.46
CA GLU A 316 -2.10 -6.49 -6.87
C GLU A 316 -2.99 -5.92 -7.97
N LEU A 317 -4.31 -6.03 -7.81
CA LEU A 317 -5.31 -5.60 -8.78
C LEU A 317 -6.32 -4.69 -8.09
N THR A 318 -6.18 -3.37 -8.28
CA THR A 318 -7.02 -2.36 -7.62
C THR A 318 -8.06 -1.77 -8.57
N GLY A 319 -9.13 -1.17 -8.05
CA GLY A 319 -10.11 -0.43 -8.85
C GLY A 319 -11.01 -1.27 -9.76
N TYR A 320 -11.05 -2.59 -9.58
CA TYR A 320 -11.96 -3.48 -10.32
C TYR A 320 -13.38 -3.47 -9.75
N TRP A 321 -13.51 -3.33 -8.44
CA TRP A 321 -14.83 -3.19 -7.81
C TRP A 321 -15.44 -1.81 -8.05
N LYS A 322 -14.67 -0.77 -7.80
CA LYS A 322 -15.00 0.64 -8.09
C LYS A 322 -13.70 1.41 -8.32
N PRO A 323 -13.72 2.49 -9.11
CA PRO A 323 -12.56 3.35 -9.25
C PRO A 323 -12.02 3.79 -7.89
N MET A 324 -10.69 3.68 -7.72
CA MET A 324 -10.00 4.08 -6.51
C MET A 324 -10.14 5.58 -6.24
N LYS A 325 -10.13 5.95 -4.96
CA LYS A 325 -10.05 7.33 -4.49
C LYS A 325 -8.91 7.41 -3.48
N LEU A 326 -7.88 8.20 -3.78
CA LEU A 326 -6.73 8.43 -2.90
C LEU A 326 -6.66 9.89 -2.45
#